data_1ebc5d401bd50e03e06e0a4137a237fb
#
_entry.id   1ebc5d401bd50e03e06e0a4137a237fb
#
_cell.length_a   1.000
_cell.length_b   1.000
_cell.length_c   1.000
_cell.angle_alpha   90.00
_cell.angle_beta   90.00
_cell.angle_gamma   90.00
#
_symmetry.space_group_name_H-M   'P 1'
#
loop_
_entity.id
_entity.type
_entity.pdbx_description
1 polymer ?
#
loop_
_entity_poly.entity_id
_entity_poly.type
_entity_poly.pdbx_seq_one_letter_code
_entity_poly.pdbx_strand_id
1 'polypeptide(L)'
;LSRNPRADLPEAIRDLSAMLTYERGGLGRSYWSAPRYVSAYLRYFLPWNLVRLTGLLPGLDLPAPVCDAETPVTIADLGSGPLTLPIALWLSRPDWRAVPLTLVCVDTVPRPMEMGRSILEHMAKLSGEPLNWTIRLVRSPLMQSFRELRSPYLLMAGNVLNELKDKPGVSVDERMADLAVAVGRTLHPEGTALFVEPGTRLGGTLTAKLRETALEEGLTPVAPCPHLG
;
A
#
# COMPACT_ATOMS: atom_id res chain seq x y z
N LEU A 1 29.84 -13.92 -21.04
CA LEU A 1 30.39 -12.98 -20.06
C LEU A 1 29.29 -12.71 -19.02
N SER A 2 29.43 -13.33 -17.84
CA SER A 2 28.53 -13.09 -16.70
C SER A 2 28.65 -11.62 -16.28
N ARG A 3 27.65 -10.80 -16.62
CA ARG A 3 27.55 -9.42 -16.10
C ARG A 3 27.51 -9.48 -14.57
N ASN A 4 28.34 -8.70 -13.92
CA ASN A 4 28.39 -8.60 -12.47
C ASN A 4 27.07 -7.94 -11.99
N PRO A 5 26.18 -8.65 -11.26
CA PRO A 5 24.87 -8.10 -10.84
C PRO A 5 24.97 -6.84 -9.97
N ARG A 6 26.15 -6.57 -9.37
CA ARG A 6 26.40 -5.38 -8.57
C ARG A 6 26.76 -4.16 -9.41
N ALA A 7 27.36 -4.35 -10.59
CA ALA A 7 27.74 -3.25 -11.49
C ALA A 7 26.51 -2.64 -12.18
N ASP A 8 25.45 -3.43 -12.42
CA ASP A 8 24.24 -3.00 -13.12
C ASP A 8 23.19 -2.34 -12.19
N LEU A 9 23.40 -2.37 -10.85
CA LEU A 9 22.40 -1.90 -9.88
C LEU A 9 22.09 -0.39 -10.01
N PRO A 10 23.07 0.54 -10.13
CA PRO A 10 22.78 1.97 -10.28
C PRO A 10 21.99 2.29 -11.56
N GLU A 11 22.26 1.59 -12.66
CA GLU A 11 21.51 1.74 -13.90
C GLU A 11 20.09 1.22 -13.73
N ALA A 12 19.92 0.03 -13.15
CA ALA A 12 18.61 -0.54 -12.89
C ALA A 12 17.73 0.33 -11.94
N ILE A 13 18.36 1.02 -10.97
CA ILE A 13 17.68 1.99 -10.11
C ILE A 13 17.20 3.20 -10.91
N ARG A 14 18.05 3.78 -11.78
CA ARG A 14 17.65 4.91 -12.63
C ARG A 14 16.53 4.55 -13.58
N ASP A 15 16.65 3.42 -14.26
CA ASP A 15 15.62 2.92 -15.19
C ASP A 15 14.30 2.71 -14.45
N LEU A 16 14.35 2.01 -13.31
CA LEU A 16 13.15 1.74 -12.52
C LEU A 16 12.54 3.03 -11.96
N SER A 17 13.36 4.01 -11.56
CA SER A 17 12.88 5.32 -11.13
C SER A 17 12.11 6.04 -12.24
N ALA A 18 12.64 6.03 -13.47
CA ALA A 18 11.95 6.61 -14.63
C ALA A 18 10.61 5.91 -14.89
N MET A 19 10.59 4.58 -14.88
CA MET A 19 9.37 3.78 -15.04
C MET A 19 8.33 4.08 -13.97
N LEU A 20 8.74 4.20 -12.70
CA LEU A 20 7.83 4.49 -11.59
C LEU A 20 7.32 5.93 -11.59
N THR A 21 7.99 6.86 -12.28
CA THR A 21 7.66 8.29 -12.24
C THR A 21 6.97 8.76 -13.53
N TYR A 22 7.48 8.39 -14.70
CA TYR A 22 7.08 8.99 -15.98
C TYR A 22 6.41 8.02 -16.95
N GLU A 23 6.71 6.72 -16.88
CA GLU A 23 6.36 5.74 -17.92
C GLU A 23 5.25 4.76 -17.48
N ARG A 24 4.59 4.98 -16.34
CA ARG A 24 3.62 4.02 -15.77
C ARG A 24 2.47 3.65 -16.71
N GLY A 25 2.06 4.54 -17.60
CA GLY A 25 1.01 4.28 -18.60
C GLY A 25 1.41 3.36 -19.77
N GLY A 26 2.72 3.17 -20.02
CA GLY A 26 3.26 2.45 -21.17
C GLY A 26 3.80 1.04 -20.91
N LEU A 27 3.86 0.59 -19.65
CA LEU A 27 4.46 -0.69 -19.29
C LEU A 27 3.56 -1.87 -19.66
N GLY A 28 3.76 -2.40 -20.87
CA GLY A 28 3.12 -3.65 -21.33
C GLY A 28 3.50 -4.91 -20.55
N ARG A 29 4.59 -4.86 -19.76
CA ARG A 29 5.04 -5.92 -18.87
C ARG A 29 5.39 -5.34 -17.50
N SER A 30 4.95 -6.02 -16.43
CA SER A 30 5.32 -5.66 -15.07
C SER A 30 6.85 -5.68 -14.89
N TYR A 31 7.45 -4.63 -14.32
CA TYR A 31 8.88 -4.58 -13.96
C TYR A 31 9.28 -5.72 -13.00
N TRP A 32 8.32 -6.30 -12.29
CA TRP A 32 8.51 -7.48 -11.45
C TRP A 32 8.92 -8.74 -12.21
N SER A 33 8.77 -8.76 -13.53
CA SER A 33 9.22 -9.89 -14.37
C SER A 33 10.74 -9.89 -14.63
N ALA A 34 11.42 -8.74 -14.44
CA ALA A 34 12.84 -8.59 -14.71
C ALA A 34 13.67 -8.64 -13.42
N PRO A 35 14.56 -9.64 -13.22
CA PRO A 35 15.34 -9.79 -11.99
C PRO A 35 16.15 -8.56 -11.58
N ARG A 36 16.65 -7.77 -12.56
CA ARG A 36 17.39 -6.56 -12.30
C ARG A 36 16.54 -5.50 -11.60
N TYR A 37 15.27 -5.34 -11.99
CA TYR A 37 14.35 -4.38 -11.38
C TYR A 37 13.84 -4.85 -10.02
N VAL A 38 13.60 -6.14 -9.86
CA VAL A 38 13.32 -6.74 -8.54
C VAL A 38 14.47 -6.44 -7.58
N SER A 39 15.72 -6.66 -8.01
CA SER A 39 16.91 -6.35 -7.20
C SER A 39 17.01 -4.87 -6.86
N ALA A 40 16.77 -3.97 -7.83
CA ALA A 40 16.77 -2.54 -7.62
C ALA A 40 15.67 -2.10 -6.64
N TYR A 41 14.46 -2.64 -6.78
CA TYR A 41 13.36 -2.34 -5.88
C TYR A 41 13.68 -2.75 -4.44
N LEU A 42 14.07 -4.00 -4.22
CA LEU A 42 14.32 -4.53 -2.88
C LEU A 42 15.53 -3.90 -2.18
N ARG A 43 16.54 -3.45 -2.94
CA ARG A 43 17.78 -2.88 -2.38
C ARG A 43 17.76 -1.37 -2.23
N TYR A 44 16.88 -0.68 -2.95
CA TYR A 44 16.80 0.77 -2.93
C TYR A 44 15.41 1.28 -2.57
N PHE A 45 14.38 0.99 -3.36
CA PHE A 45 13.05 1.58 -3.17
C PHE A 45 12.36 1.09 -1.90
N LEU A 46 12.41 -0.21 -1.62
CA LEU A 46 11.80 -0.76 -0.41
C LEU A 46 12.43 -0.18 0.86
N PRO A 47 13.76 -0.19 1.06
CA PRO A 47 14.37 0.42 2.26
C PRO A 47 14.04 1.91 2.41
N TRP A 48 14.11 2.69 1.31
CA TRP A 48 13.79 4.11 1.37
C TRP A 48 12.32 4.38 1.72
N ASN A 49 11.41 3.61 1.16
CA ASN A 49 9.99 3.72 1.49
C ASN A 49 9.74 3.31 2.95
N LEU A 50 10.40 2.27 3.44
CA LEU A 50 10.31 1.87 4.85
C LEU A 50 10.79 2.99 5.77
N VAL A 51 11.94 3.61 5.50
CA VAL A 51 12.44 4.75 6.31
C VAL A 51 11.43 5.90 6.36
N ARG A 52 10.82 6.26 5.23
CA ARG A 52 9.82 7.33 5.18
C ARG A 52 8.54 6.97 5.93
N LEU A 53 8.03 5.76 5.72
CA LEU A 53 6.78 5.31 6.31
C LEU A 53 6.91 5.06 7.81
N THR A 54 8.02 4.49 8.28
CA THR A 54 8.27 4.31 9.72
C THR A 54 8.45 5.63 10.46
N GLY A 55 8.87 6.70 9.76
CA GLY A 55 8.87 8.06 10.31
C GLY A 55 7.49 8.73 10.29
N LEU A 56 6.62 8.37 9.33
CA LEU A 56 5.28 8.95 9.17
C LEU A 56 4.24 8.32 10.10
N LEU A 57 4.16 6.99 10.12
CA LEU A 57 3.07 6.25 10.77
C LEU A 57 2.91 6.52 12.27
N PRO A 58 3.97 6.71 13.08
CA PRO A 58 3.81 7.04 14.50
C PRO A 58 3.15 8.40 14.77
N GLY A 59 3.27 9.34 13.81
CA GLY A 59 2.66 10.67 13.92
C GLY A 59 1.20 10.74 13.49
N LEU A 60 0.63 9.65 12.99
CA LEU A 60 -0.76 9.59 12.57
C LEU A 60 -1.65 9.08 13.71
N ASP A 61 -2.84 9.66 13.82
CA ASP A 61 -3.89 9.16 14.70
C ASP A 61 -4.52 7.89 14.12
N LEU A 62 -3.86 6.76 14.35
CA LEU A 62 -4.25 5.42 13.91
C LEU A 62 -4.28 4.49 15.11
N PRO A 63 -5.30 4.57 15.98
CA PRO A 63 -5.39 3.71 17.15
C PRO A 63 -5.47 2.24 16.74
N ALA A 64 -4.73 1.39 17.42
CA ALA A 64 -4.85 -0.05 17.22
C ALA A 64 -6.20 -0.53 17.77
N PRO A 65 -6.91 -1.40 17.06
CA PRO A 65 -8.19 -1.92 17.53
C PRO A 65 -8.00 -2.82 18.74
N VAL A 66 -9.00 -2.83 19.60
CA VAL A 66 -9.07 -3.81 20.70
C VAL A 66 -9.78 -5.06 20.17
N CYS A 67 -9.05 -6.16 20.09
CA CYS A 67 -9.59 -7.45 19.67
C CYS A 67 -8.82 -8.60 20.31
N ASP A 68 -9.34 -9.80 20.18
CA ASP A 68 -8.73 -11.05 20.65
C ASP A 68 -8.42 -12.01 19.49
N ALA A 69 -7.86 -13.17 19.82
CA ALA A 69 -7.50 -14.16 18.81
C ALA A 69 -8.72 -14.90 18.20
N GLU A 70 -9.87 -14.87 18.87
CA GLU A 70 -11.10 -15.54 18.41
C GLU A 70 -11.81 -14.67 17.36
N THR A 71 -11.68 -13.34 17.49
CA THR A 71 -12.28 -12.34 16.59
C THR A 71 -11.22 -11.39 16.01
N PRO A 72 -10.30 -11.90 15.17
CA PRO A 72 -9.22 -11.08 14.63
C PRO A 72 -9.76 -9.99 13.70
N VAL A 73 -9.24 -8.79 13.85
CA VAL A 73 -9.57 -7.65 13.00
C VAL A 73 -8.97 -7.82 11.61
N THR A 74 -9.68 -7.39 10.59
CA THR A 74 -9.16 -7.35 9.22
C THR A 74 -8.50 -5.99 8.94
N ILE A 75 -7.30 -6.02 8.39
CA ILE A 75 -6.70 -4.86 7.72
C ILE A 75 -6.41 -5.20 6.26
N ALA A 76 -6.46 -4.21 5.38
CA ALA A 76 -6.27 -4.40 3.96
C ALA A 76 -5.15 -3.49 3.43
N ASP A 77 -4.33 -4.00 2.53
CA ASP A 77 -3.32 -3.25 1.80
C ASP A 77 -3.55 -3.40 0.30
N LEU A 78 -3.91 -2.31 -0.37
CA LEU A 78 -4.26 -2.27 -1.78
C LEU A 78 -3.06 -1.84 -2.63
N GLY A 79 -2.73 -2.62 -3.66
CA GLY A 79 -1.50 -2.43 -4.42
C GLY A 79 -0.27 -2.74 -3.57
N SER A 80 -0.35 -3.82 -2.79
CA SER A 80 0.61 -4.16 -1.74
C SER A 80 2.05 -4.26 -2.22
N GLY A 81 2.29 -4.61 -3.49
CA GLY A 81 3.64 -4.87 -3.96
C GLY A 81 4.38 -5.82 -2.99
N PRO A 82 5.56 -5.47 -2.49
CA PRO A 82 6.28 -6.26 -1.50
C PRO A 82 5.89 -5.92 -0.05
N LEU A 83 4.61 -5.64 0.21
CA LEU A 83 4.06 -5.38 1.56
C LEU A 83 4.73 -4.19 2.28
N THR A 84 5.04 -3.13 1.55
CA THR A 84 5.82 -2.01 2.09
C THR A 84 5.11 -1.31 3.26
N LEU A 85 3.81 -1.00 3.12
CA LEU A 85 3.01 -0.37 4.19
C LEU A 85 2.81 -1.32 5.39
N PRO A 86 2.43 -2.59 5.22
CA PRO A 86 2.36 -3.54 6.33
C PRO A 86 3.67 -3.72 7.07
N ILE A 87 4.79 -3.83 6.37
CA ILE A 87 6.11 -3.93 7.00
C ILE A 87 6.43 -2.67 7.80
N ALA A 88 6.15 -1.49 7.24
CA ALA A 88 6.36 -0.22 7.94
C ALA A 88 5.49 -0.10 9.20
N LEU A 89 4.22 -0.51 9.12
CA LEU A 89 3.30 -0.56 10.26
C LEU A 89 3.84 -1.48 11.36
N TRP A 90 4.23 -2.68 11.00
CA TRP A 90 4.79 -3.66 11.94
C TRP A 90 6.06 -3.15 12.63
N LEU A 91 6.94 -2.45 11.88
CA LEU A 91 8.20 -1.90 12.41
C LEU A 91 7.98 -0.72 13.36
N SER A 92 7.06 0.17 13.05
CA SER A 92 6.93 1.48 13.70
C SER A 92 5.79 1.59 14.72
N ARG A 93 4.88 0.60 14.75
CA ARG A 93 3.70 0.61 15.60
C ARG A 93 3.62 -0.69 16.43
N PRO A 94 4.31 -0.75 17.57
CA PRO A 94 4.27 -1.92 18.46
C PRO A 94 2.87 -2.27 18.97
N ASP A 95 2.00 -1.26 19.12
CA ASP A 95 0.59 -1.40 19.47
C ASP A 95 -0.16 -2.24 18.41
N TRP A 96 0.06 -1.97 17.13
CA TRP A 96 -0.52 -2.76 16.03
C TRP A 96 0.12 -4.14 15.90
N ARG A 97 1.42 -4.25 16.15
CA ARG A 97 2.18 -5.52 16.10
C ARG A 97 1.62 -6.56 17.04
N ALA A 98 1.17 -6.13 18.22
CA ALA A 98 0.62 -7.00 19.25
C ALA A 98 -0.80 -7.51 18.92
N VAL A 99 -1.54 -6.83 18.04
CA VAL A 99 -2.93 -7.16 17.72
C VAL A 99 -3.00 -8.44 16.88
N PRO A 100 -3.84 -9.43 17.23
CA PRO A 100 -4.17 -10.54 16.34
C PRO A 100 -5.04 -10.03 15.22
N LEU A 101 -4.55 -10.10 13.97
CA LEU A 101 -5.28 -9.59 12.82
C LEU A 101 -5.12 -10.45 11.56
N THR A 102 -6.05 -10.27 10.64
CA THR A 102 -5.95 -10.77 9.27
C THR A 102 -5.52 -9.65 8.35
N LEU A 103 -4.30 -9.75 7.81
CA LEU A 103 -3.78 -8.83 6.79
C LEU A 103 -4.13 -9.34 5.40
N VAL A 104 -4.98 -8.63 4.69
CA VAL A 104 -5.34 -8.91 3.29
C VAL A 104 -4.51 -8.04 2.37
N CYS A 105 -3.56 -8.64 1.69
CA CYS A 105 -2.68 -7.96 0.72
C CYS A 105 -3.20 -8.19 -0.69
N VAL A 106 -3.44 -7.11 -1.43
CA VAL A 106 -3.99 -7.16 -2.79
C VAL A 106 -3.02 -6.57 -3.79
N ASP A 107 -2.73 -7.32 -4.85
CA ASP A 107 -1.97 -6.83 -6.01
C ASP A 107 -2.32 -7.66 -7.25
N THR A 108 -2.08 -7.13 -8.43
CA THR A 108 -2.23 -7.86 -9.71
C THR A 108 -1.11 -8.88 -9.93
N VAL A 109 0.05 -8.67 -9.28
CA VAL A 109 1.25 -9.50 -9.42
C VAL A 109 1.54 -10.24 -8.10
N PRO A 110 1.43 -11.57 -8.04
CA PRO A 110 1.61 -12.34 -6.80
C PRO A 110 3.03 -12.30 -6.24
N ARG A 111 4.04 -12.37 -7.13
CA ARG A 111 5.44 -12.54 -6.74
C ARG A 111 5.96 -11.49 -5.74
N PRO A 112 5.76 -10.17 -5.92
CA PRO A 112 6.19 -9.19 -4.92
C PRO A 112 5.49 -9.38 -3.57
N MET A 113 4.20 -9.73 -3.55
CA MET A 113 3.49 -10.02 -2.31
C MET A 113 4.09 -11.21 -1.54
N GLU A 114 4.44 -12.29 -2.24
CA GLU A 114 5.10 -13.47 -1.66
C GLU A 114 6.46 -13.11 -1.06
N MET A 115 7.23 -12.26 -1.75
CA MET A 115 8.52 -11.75 -1.26
C MET A 115 8.31 -10.88 -0.01
N GLY A 116 7.36 -9.97 -0.01
CA GLY A 116 7.03 -9.12 1.13
C GLY A 116 6.59 -9.93 2.34
N ARG A 117 5.73 -10.94 2.15
CA ARG A 117 5.36 -11.88 3.22
C ARG A 117 6.58 -12.56 3.82
N SER A 118 7.46 -13.11 2.99
CA SER A 118 8.68 -13.78 3.47
C SER A 118 9.61 -12.82 4.21
N ILE A 119 9.69 -11.55 3.79
CA ILE A 119 10.47 -10.52 4.48
C ILE A 119 9.87 -10.27 5.88
N LEU A 120 8.56 -10.04 5.97
CA LEU A 120 7.88 -9.75 7.23
C LEU A 120 8.00 -10.92 8.22
N GLU A 121 7.75 -12.16 7.76
CA GLU A 121 7.91 -13.39 8.56
C GLU A 121 9.36 -13.54 9.08
N HIS A 122 10.34 -13.24 8.22
CA HIS A 122 11.75 -13.33 8.61
C HIS A 122 12.15 -12.25 9.61
N MET A 123 11.64 -11.04 9.45
CA MET A 123 11.87 -9.92 10.39
C MET A 123 11.27 -10.24 11.76
N ALA A 124 10.05 -10.76 11.83
CA ALA A 124 9.43 -11.19 13.09
C ALA A 124 10.28 -12.27 13.77
N LYS A 125 10.76 -13.26 13.01
CA LYS A 125 11.66 -14.29 13.53
C LYS A 125 12.98 -13.73 14.08
N LEU A 126 13.58 -12.76 13.39
CA LEU A 126 14.84 -12.13 13.82
C LEU A 126 14.67 -11.24 15.06
N SER A 127 13.52 -10.59 15.21
CA SER A 127 13.21 -9.77 16.39
C SER A 127 12.91 -10.62 17.65
N GLY A 128 12.67 -11.92 17.49
CA GLY A 128 12.21 -12.78 18.58
C GLY A 128 10.75 -12.57 18.97
N GLU A 129 10.01 -11.77 18.22
CA GLU A 129 8.60 -11.48 18.49
C GLU A 129 7.68 -12.38 17.63
N PRO A 130 6.53 -12.83 18.17
CA PRO A 130 5.58 -13.60 17.40
C PRO A 130 4.95 -12.70 16.31
N LEU A 131 4.73 -13.24 15.11
CA LEU A 131 3.92 -12.60 14.10
C LEU A 131 2.44 -12.96 14.35
N ASN A 132 1.72 -12.05 15.04
CA ASN A 132 0.30 -12.24 15.37
C ASN A 132 -0.63 -11.99 14.16
N TRP A 133 -0.05 -11.74 12.98
CA TRP A 133 -0.79 -11.41 11.77
C TRP A 133 -0.92 -12.61 10.86
N THR A 134 -2.16 -12.98 10.52
CA THR A 134 -2.44 -13.96 9.46
C THR A 134 -2.44 -13.25 8.12
N ILE A 135 -1.51 -13.61 7.21
CA ILE A 135 -1.33 -12.93 5.93
C ILE A 135 -2.06 -13.68 4.83
N ARG A 136 -3.03 -13.03 4.19
CA ARG A 136 -3.78 -13.51 3.04
C ARG A 136 -3.39 -12.69 1.80
N LEU A 137 -2.85 -13.38 0.77
CA LEU A 137 -2.50 -12.76 -0.50
C LEU A 137 -3.65 -12.94 -1.51
N VAL A 138 -4.08 -11.85 -2.12
CA VAL A 138 -5.19 -11.81 -3.08
C VAL A 138 -4.69 -11.23 -4.40
N ARG A 139 -4.76 -12.02 -5.46
CA ARG A 139 -4.47 -11.53 -6.82
C ARG A 139 -5.72 -10.91 -7.43
N SER A 140 -5.80 -9.60 -7.44
CA SER A 140 -6.95 -8.87 -7.99
C SER A 140 -6.57 -7.47 -8.45
N PRO A 141 -7.20 -6.91 -9.49
CA PRO A 141 -7.18 -5.47 -9.73
C PRO A 141 -7.79 -4.71 -8.55
N LEU A 142 -7.27 -3.51 -8.26
CA LEU A 142 -7.63 -2.71 -7.09
C LEU A 142 -9.15 -2.58 -6.91
N MET A 143 -9.87 -2.04 -7.88
CA MET A 143 -11.30 -1.81 -7.77
C MET A 143 -12.14 -3.09 -7.63
N GLN A 144 -11.66 -4.21 -8.18
CA GLN A 144 -12.35 -5.49 -8.03
C GLN A 144 -12.13 -6.13 -6.66
N SER A 145 -11.01 -5.82 -6.02
CA SER A 145 -10.62 -6.40 -4.74
C SER A 145 -11.52 -6.01 -3.58
N PHE A 146 -12.25 -4.91 -3.68
CA PHE A 146 -13.20 -4.51 -2.64
C PHE A 146 -14.26 -5.59 -2.34
N ARG A 147 -14.55 -6.47 -3.30
CA ARG A 147 -15.45 -7.63 -3.12
C ARG A 147 -14.86 -8.72 -2.20
N GLU A 148 -13.54 -8.74 -2.07
CA GLU A 148 -12.78 -9.71 -1.25
C GLU A 148 -12.57 -9.20 0.18
N LEU A 149 -12.81 -7.92 0.42
CA LEU A 149 -12.62 -7.28 1.71
C LEU A 149 -13.88 -7.42 2.57
N ARG A 150 -13.66 -7.66 3.85
CA ARG A 150 -14.73 -7.77 4.83
C ARG A 150 -14.51 -6.75 5.93
N SER A 151 -15.10 -5.58 5.76
CA SER A 151 -15.12 -4.51 6.76
C SER A 151 -13.75 -4.27 7.42
N PRO A 152 -12.70 -3.90 6.64
CA PRO A 152 -11.37 -3.70 7.20
C PRO A 152 -11.36 -2.51 8.17
N TYR A 153 -10.73 -2.69 9.34
CA TYR A 153 -10.52 -1.63 10.31
C TYR A 153 -9.46 -0.62 9.87
N LEU A 154 -8.46 -1.08 9.13
CA LEU A 154 -7.50 -0.22 8.45
C LEU A 154 -7.39 -0.65 6.98
N LEU A 155 -7.65 0.29 6.07
CA LEU A 155 -7.43 0.11 4.65
C LEU A 155 -6.26 1.00 4.25
N MET A 156 -5.19 0.38 3.75
CA MET A 156 -3.97 1.08 3.33
C MET A 156 -3.80 1.00 1.83
N ALA A 157 -3.23 2.06 1.25
CA ALA A 157 -2.81 2.07 -0.15
C ALA A 157 -1.62 3.02 -0.33
N GLY A 158 -0.54 2.53 -0.91
CA GLY A 158 0.67 3.31 -1.13
C GLY A 158 1.12 3.34 -2.56
N ASN A 159 1.25 4.53 -3.14
CA ASN A 159 1.70 4.76 -4.53
C ASN A 159 0.80 4.08 -5.58
N VAL A 160 -0.51 4.05 -5.39
CA VAL A 160 -1.45 3.31 -6.24
C VAL A 160 -2.43 4.18 -7.01
N LEU A 161 -2.70 5.43 -6.57
CA LEU A 161 -3.70 6.28 -7.20
C LEU A 161 -3.37 6.58 -8.66
N ASN A 162 -2.10 6.74 -8.98
CA ASN A 162 -1.63 6.95 -10.35
C ASN A 162 -1.62 5.66 -11.20
N GLU A 163 -1.84 4.50 -10.58
CA GLU A 163 -1.97 3.20 -11.28
C GLU A 163 -3.43 2.86 -11.61
N LEU A 164 -4.38 3.62 -11.08
CA LEU A 164 -5.77 3.52 -11.50
C LEU A 164 -5.83 3.90 -12.97
N LYS A 165 -5.84 2.87 -13.85
CA LYS A 165 -5.71 3.01 -15.30
C LYS A 165 -6.76 3.95 -15.85
N ASP A 166 -6.32 4.82 -16.75
CA ASP A 166 -7.23 5.60 -17.56
C ASP A 166 -8.16 4.67 -18.37
N LYS A 167 -9.43 4.69 -18.00
CA LYS A 167 -10.46 4.10 -18.86
C LYS A 167 -10.84 5.16 -19.87
N PRO A 168 -10.85 4.87 -21.18
CA PRO A 168 -11.32 5.81 -22.16
C PRO A 168 -12.71 6.35 -21.77
N GLY A 169 -12.84 7.67 -21.68
CA GLY A 169 -14.11 8.33 -21.35
C GLY A 169 -14.43 8.46 -19.86
N VAL A 170 -13.55 8.00 -18.95
CA VAL A 170 -13.73 8.17 -17.50
C VAL A 170 -12.73 9.20 -16.97
N SER A 171 -13.23 10.27 -16.39
CA SER A 171 -12.41 11.36 -15.82
C SER A 171 -11.65 10.92 -14.57
N VAL A 172 -10.65 11.71 -14.17
CA VAL A 172 -9.95 11.49 -12.89
C VAL A 172 -10.92 11.63 -11.71
N ASP A 173 -11.84 12.59 -11.80
CA ASP A 173 -12.82 12.87 -10.76
C ASP A 173 -13.77 11.69 -10.57
N GLU A 174 -14.31 11.12 -11.64
CA GLU A 174 -15.14 9.91 -11.58
C GLU A 174 -14.40 8.73 -10.97
N ARG A 175 -13.10 8.55 -11.28
CA ARG A 175 -12.30 7.47 -10.70
C ARG A 175 -12.06 7.65 -9.20
N MET A 176 -11.82 8.88 -8.75
CA MET A 176 -11.66 9.17 -7.34
C MET A 176 -12.98 9.04 -6.59
N ALA A 177 -14.10 9.43 -7.20
CA ALA A 177 -15.43 9.20 -6.65
C ALA A 177 -15.76 7.70 -6.52
N ASP A 178 -15.53 6.90 -7.56
CA ASP A 178 -15.71 5.44 -7.50
C ASP A 178 -14.88 4.81 -6.38
N LEU A 179 -13.64 5.28 -6.20
CA LEU A 179 -12.77 4.79 -5.14
C LEU A 179 -13.30 5.22 -3.75
N ALA A 180 -13.70 6.46 -3.58
CA ALA A 180 -14.25 6.98 -2.32
C ALA A 180 -15.51 6.20 -1.92
N VAL A 181 -16.44 5.98 -2.85
CA VAL A 181 -17.65 5.15 -2.66
C VAL A 181 -17.28 3.72 -2.24
N ALA A 182 -16.30 3.10 -2.93
CA ALA A 182 -15.87 1.75 -2.62
C ALA A 182 -15.26 1.66 -1.21
N VAL A 183 -14.44 2.64 -0.83
CA VAL A 183 -13.85 2.75 0.51
C VAL A 183 -14.95 2.92 1.56
N GLY A 184 -15.83 3.90 1.41
CA GLY A 184 -16.89 4.20 2.37
C GLY A 184 -17.84 3.03 2.62
N ARG A 185 -18.16 2.26 1.57
CA ARG A 185 -19.03 1.07 1.67
C ARG A 185 -18.36 -0.15 2.30
N THR A 186 -17.03 -0.22 2.24
CA THR A 186 -16.28 -1.42 2.62
C THR A 186 -15.64 -1.28 4.00
N LEU A 187 -15.23 -0.06 4.36
CA LEU A 187 -14.53 0.23 5.61
C LEU A 187 -15.40 -0.12 6.83
N HIS A 188 -14.78 -0.59 7.90
CA HIS A 188 -15.45 -0.72 9.19
C HIS A 188 -15.98 0.66 9.65
N PRO A 189 -17.14 0.76 10.35
CA PRO A 189 -17.67 2.05 10.83
C PRO A 189 -16.67 2.89 11.64
N GLU A 190 -15.82 2.23 12.43
CA GLU A 190 -14.73 2.87 13.20
C GLU A 190 -13.37 2.75 12.49
N GLY A 191 -13.37 2.35 11.23
CA GLY A 191 -12.16 2.10 10.46
C GLY A 191 -11.55 3.36 9.86
N THR A 192 -10.29 3.26 9.49
CA THR A 192 -9.53 4.34 8.85
C THR A 192 -8.99 3.89 7.49
N ALA A 193 -9.05 4.78 6.50
CA ALA A 193 -8.39 4.60 5.21
C ALA A 193 -7.15 5.49 5.14
N LEU A 194 -6.00 4.89 4.81
CA LEU A 194 -4.71 5.56 4.68
C LEU A 194 -4.20 5.48 3.25
N PHE A 195 -4.15 6.61 2.55
CA PHE A 195 -3.56 6.73 1.23
C PHE A 195 -2.25 7.53 1.32
N VAL A 196 -1.16 6.95 0.84
CA VAL A 196 0.17 7.59 0.82
C VAL A 196 0.67 7.64 -0.61
N GLU A 197 0.80 8.84 -1.16
CA GLU A 197 1.26 9.06 -2.53
C GLU A 197 2.59 9.82 -2.58
N PRO A 198 3.34 9.72 -3.68
CA PRO A 198 4.55 10.52 -3.84
C PRO A 198 4.24 12.02 -3.79
N GLY A 199 5.13 12.83 -3.19
CA GLY A 199 5.02 14.29 -3.14
C GLY A 199 5.22 14.97 -4.51
N THR A 200 4.68 14.40 -5.58
CA THR A 200 4.65 14.97 -6.93
C THR A 200 3.38 15.78 -7.12
N ARG A 201 3.38 16.66 -8.14
CA ARG A 201 2.17 17.42 -8.49
C ARG A 201 0.98 16.48 -8.77
N LEU A 202 1.20 15.39 -9.50
CA LEU A 202 0.17 14.40 -9.81
C LEU A 202 -0.34 13.72 -8.53
N GLY A 203 0.56 13.20 -7.69
CA GLY A 203 0.18 12.56 -6.43
C GLY A 203 -0.63 13.48 -5.53
N GLY A 204 -0.18 14.73 -5.36
CA GLY A 204 -0.93 15.75 -4.60
C GLY A 204 -2.31 16.05 -5.18
N THR A 205 -2.43 16.16 -6.52
CA THR A 205 -3.73 16.38 -7.17
C THR A 205 -4.67 15.21 -6.95
N LEU A 206 -4.20 13.98 -7.12
CA LEU A 206 -5.03 12.78 -6.94
C LEU A 206 -5.49 12.62 -5.49
N THR A 207 -4.59 12.86 -4.53
CA THR A 207 -4.92 12.79 -3.10
C THR A 207 -5.93 13.88 -2.70
N ALA A 208 -5.78 15.11 -3.23
CA ALA A 208 -6.74 16.19 -2.98
C ALA A 208 -8.13 15.85 -3.51
N LYS A 209 -8.22 15.33 -4.74
CA LYS A 209 -9.50 14.90 -5.34
C LYS A 209 -10.14 13.73 -4.58
N LEU A 210 -9.33 12.74 -4.19
CA LEU A 210 -9.84 11.63 -3.37
C LEU A 210 -10.38 12.14 -2.03
N ARG A 211 -9.70 13.11 -1.40
CA ARG A 211 -10.17 13.73 -0.17
C ARG A 211 -11.52 14.45 -0.35
N GLU A 212 -11.66 15.22 -1.42
CA GLU A 212 -12.89 15.94 -1.77
C GLU A 212 -14.07 14.98 -1.91
N THR A 213 -13.92 13.96 -2.76
CA THR A 213 -14.96 12.94 -2.98
C THR A 213 -15.24 12.09 -1.73
N ALA A 214 -14.22 11.82 -0.90
CA ALA A 214 -14.39 11.10 0.36
C ALA A 214 -15.24 11.88 1.37
N LEU A 215 -15.11 13.21 1.41
CA LEU A 215 -15.98 14.08 2.20
C LEU A 215 -17.44 14.02 1.74
N GLU A 216 -17.69 14.01 0.44
CA GLU A 216 -19.03 13.86 -0.14
C GLU A 216 -19.68 12.52 0.24
N GLU A 217 -18.86 11.47 0.40
CA GLU A 217 -19.29 10.13 0.86
C GLU A 217 -19.39 10.03 2.40
N GLY A 218 -19.24 11.13 3.14
CA GLY A 218 -19.39 11.18 4.59
C GLY A 218 -18.17 10.69 5.38
N LEU A 219 -17.01 10.50 4.74
CA LEU A 219 -15.77 10.18 5.43
C LEU A 219 -15.15 11.45 6.02
N THR A 220 -14.59 11.35 7.22
CA THR A 220 -13.94 12.47 7.90
C THR A 220 -12.43 12.42 7.71
N PRO A 221 -11.78 13.51 7.22
CA PRO A 221 -10.33 13.54 7.08
C PRO A 221 -9.66 13.62 8.45
N VAL A 222 -8.61 12.82 8.64
CA VAL A 222 -7.82 12.78 9.88
C VAL A 222 -6.49 13.52 9.71
N ALA A 223 -5.83 13.34 8.56
CA ALA A 223 -4.53 13.93 8.25
C ALA A 223 -4.37 14.14 6.73
N PRO A 224 -3.46 15.00 6.28
CA PRO A 224 -2.64 15.95 7.03
C PRO A 224 -3.40 17.18 7.51
N CYS A 225 -4.59 17.43 6.95
CA CYS A 225 -5.44 18.58 7.25
C CYS A 225 -6.84 18.08 7.64
N PRO A 226 -7.23 18.16 8.94
CA PRO A 226 -8.52 17.63 9.39
C PRO A 226 -9.71 18.54 9.11
N HIS A 227 -9.51 19.69 8.47
CA HIS A 227 -10.59 20.63 8.16
C HIS A 227 -11.56 20.04 7.13
N LEU A 228 -12.85 20.34 7.30
CA LEU A 228 -13.93 19.86 6.44
C LEU A 228 -14.16 20.75 5.20
N GLY A 229 -13.50 21.89 5.08
CA GLY A 229 -13.62 22.83 3.98
C GLY A 229 -12.63 23.97 4.11
#